data_431867c490c56388a92dea48c2451c00
#
_entry.id   431867c490c56388a92dea48c2451c00
#
_cell.length_a   1.000
_cell.length_b   1.000
_cell.length_c   1.000
_cell.angle_alpha   90.00
_cell.angle_beta   90.00
_cell.angle_gamma   90.00
#
_symmetry.space_group_name_H-M   'P 1'
#
loop_
_entity.id
_entity.type
_entity.pdbx_description
1 polymer ?
#
loop_
_entity_poly.entity_id
_entity_poly.type
_entity_poly.pdbx_seq_one_letter_code
_entity_poly.pdbx_strand_id
1 'polypeptide(L)'
;MRFLNRMADLIVLNLLSILFAIPALISGYLTLAIYGETGQLPLVYLLITALLSFPVGASLTALHTVLIKMVKNEEGYIVKGFFKAFRDNFFQATAIGLLAAALTVLLIADLLIVKGWFRAFFAAAAFLLYGMLLYVYPLQARFYNPVGRTIRNSLLMEIAAFPRTLLMMAVSALALVLIYFAGNYAVPIAILFGISVPAYLQAMIYVPYFKRLEEKDPQEQEEE
;
A
#
# COMPACT_ATOMS: atom_id res chain seq x y z
N MET A 1 -12.71 8.15 -25.21
CA MET A 1 -13.50 8.44 -23.99
C MET A 1 -13.16 7.54 -22.79
N ARG A 2 -13.10 6.20 -22.90
CA ARG A 2 -12.79 5.30 -21.75
C ARG A 2 -11.44 5.60 -21.06
N PHE A 3 -10.38 5.92 -21.81
CA PHE A 3 -9.06 6.21 -21.24
C PHE A 3 -9.06 7.49 -20.38
N LEU A 4 -9.66 8.57 -20.89
CA LEU A 4 -9.75 9.85 -20.14
C LEU A 4 -10.56 9.70 -18.86
N ASN A 5 -11.67 8.95 -18.91
CA ASN A 5 -12.47 8.66 -17.71
C ASN A 5 -11.63 7.90 -16.66
N ARG A 6 -10.89 6.87 -17.08
CA ARG A 6 -10.00 6.13 -16.16
C ARG A 6 -8.91 6.99 -15.55
N MET A 7 -8.33 7.92 -16.30
CA MET A 7 -7.36 8.87 -15.76
C MET A 7 -7.99 9.76 -14.70
N ALA A 8 -9.20 10.30 -14.96
CA ALA A 8 -9.94 11.10 -13.99
C ALA A 8 -10.26 10.29 -12.71
N ASP A 9 -10.70 9.04 -12.87
CA ASP A 9 -10.98 8.13 -11.75
C ASP A 9 -9.73 7.85 -10.90
N LEU A 10 -8.58 7.64 -11.53
CA LEU A 10 -7.30 7.44 -10.84
C LEU A 10 -6.86 8.70 -10.09
N ILE A 11 -7.07 9.91 -10.65
CA ILE A 11 -6.80 11.17 -9.95
C ILE A 11 -7.69 11.27 -8.70
N VAL A 12 -8.98 11.01 -8.83
CA VAL A 12 -9.91 11.05 -7.68
C VAL A 12 -9.50 10.05 -6.61
N LEU A 13 -9.16 8.82 -6.97
CA LEU A 13 -8.67 7.81 -6.03
C LEU A 13 -7.37 8.21 -5.35
N ASN A 14 -6.46 8.86 -6.09
CA ASN A 14 -5.21 9.36 -5.52
C ASN A 14 -5.47 10.45 -4.47
N LEU A 15 -6.32 11.42 -4.79
CA LEU A 15 -6.68 12.51 -3.88
C LEU A 15 -7.38 11.99 -2.62
N LEU A 16 -8.31 11.03 -2.77
CA LEU A 16 -8.96 10.38 -1.63
C LEU A 16 -7.93 9.64 -0.75
N SER A 17 -6.99 8.93 -1.34
CA SER A 17 -5.95 8.21 -0.60
C SER A 17 -5.02 9.16 0.15
N ILE A 18 -4.61 10.26 -0.49
CA ILE A 18 -3.78 11.30 0.14
C ILE A 18 -4.54 11.98 1.29
N LEU A 19 -5.83 12.29 1.13
CA LEU A 19 -6.66 12.92 2.16
C LEU A 19 -6.56 12.17 3.50
N PHE A 20 -6.65 10.85 3.48
CA PHE A 20 -6.51 10.03 4.67
C PHE A 20 -5.06 9.84 5.15
N ALA A 21 -4.08 10.11 4.29
CA ALA A 21 -2.68 10.05 4.63
C ALA A 21 -2.11 11.37 5.17
N ILE A 22 -2.82 12.51 5.04
CA ILE A 22 -2.35 13.85 5.44
C ILE A 22 -1.73 13.87 6.86
N PRO A 23 -2.38 13.35 7.91
CA PRO A 23 -1.81 13.41 9.26
C PRO A 23 -0.46 12.70 9.37
N ALA A 24 -0.33 11.52 8.75
CA ALA A 24 0.91 10.76 8.71
C ALA A 24 1.98 11.45 7.85
N LEU A 25 1.60 12.06 6.73
CA LEU A 25 2.52 12.78 5.84
C LEU A 25 3.12 14.02 6.53
N ILE A 26 2.29 14.81 7.23
CA ILE A 26 2.75 15.99 7.98
C ILE A 26 3.70 15.55 9.10
N SER A 27 3.32 14.56 9.90
CA SER A 27 4.15 14.06 10.99
C SER A 27 5.45 13.43 10.47
N GLY A 28 5.39 12.67 9.37
CA GLY A 28 6.56 12.09 8.71
C GLY A 28 7.52 13.16 8.18
N TYR A 29 7.00 14.21 7.56
CA TYR A 29 7.81 15.35 7.12
C TYR A 29 8.54 16.02 8.29
N LEU A 30 7.84 16.30 9.39
CA LEU A 30 8.44 16.87 10.60
C LEU A 30 9.53 15.95 11.18
N THR A 31 9.29 14.65 11.20
CA THR A 31 10.28 13.64 11.63
C THR A 31 11.55 13.72 10.79
N LEU A 32 11.42 13.78 9.47
CA LEU A 32 12.57 13.87 8.56
C LEU A 32 13.29 15.22 8.67
N ALA A 33 12.56 16.32 8.85
CA ALA A 33 13.14 17.64 9.04
C ALA A 33 14.00 17.70 10.30
N ILE A 34 13.48 17.21 11.44
CA ILE A 34 14.23 17.15 12.70
C ILE A 34 15.47 16.25 12.57
N TYR A 35 15.33 15.09 11.92
CA TYR A 35 16.47 14.20 11.66
C TYR A 35 17.54 14.89 10.81
N GLY A 36 17.13 15.62 9.76
CA GLY A 36 18.05 16.35 8.87
C GLY A 36 18.81 17.46 9.59
N GLU A 37 18.18 18.15 10.55
CA GLU A 37 18.80 19.24 11.31
C GLU A 37 19.70 18.75 12.45
N THR A 38 19.26 17.70 13.15
CA THR A 38 19.92 17.25 14.40
C THR A 38 20.85 16.04 14.19
N GLY A 39 20.68 15.30 13.10
CA GLY A 39 21.32 14.00 12.90
C GLY A 39 20.86 12.91 13.87
N GLN A 40 19.88 13.21 14.73
CA GLN A 40 19.35 12.29 15.74
C GLN A 40 17.98 11.79 15.31
N LEU A 41 17.72 10.49 15.48
CA LEU A 41 16.44 9.88 15.16
C LEU A 41 15.38 10.26 16.20
N PRO A 42 14.35 11.05 15.83
CA PRO A 42 13.34 11.50 16.76
C PRO A 42 12.28 10.40 16.99
N LEU A 43 12.57 9.40 17.84
CA LEU A 43 11.75 8.21 18.07
C LEU A 43 10.29 8.56 18.42
N VAL A 44 10.07 9.61 19.23
CA VAL A 44 8.72 10.05 19.61
C VAL A 44 7.91 10.48 18.37
N TYR A 45 8.52 11.23 17.46
CA TYR A 45 7.86 11.65 16.22
C TYR A 45 7.61 10.49 15.27
N LEU A 46 8.49 9.50 15.23
CA LEU A 46 8.28 8.26 14.47
C LEU A 46 7.06 7.49 15.01
N LEU A 47 6.93 7.36 16.33
CA LEU A 47 5.76 6.72 16.96
C LEU A 47 4.47 7.50 16.69
N ILE A 48 4.52 8.84 16.77
CA ILE A 48 3.38 9.70 16.42
C ILE A 48 3.00 9.49 14.96
N THR A 49 3.97 9.42 14.05
CA THR A 49 3.71 9.17 12.62
C THR A 49 3.04 7.80 12.41
N ALA A 50 3.51 6.75 13.10
CA ALA A 50 2.89 5.44 13.05
C ALA A 50 1.44 5.47 13.56
N LEU A 51 1.15 6.16 14.66
CA LEU A 51 -0.21 6.32 15.19
C LEU A 51 -1.10 7.12 14.23
N LEU A 52 -0.60 8.24 13.69
CA LEU A 52 -1.35 9.08 12.76
C LEU A 52 -1.60 8.41 11.39
N SER A 53 -0.92 7.30 11.11
CA SER A 53 -1.18 6.48 9.92
C SER A 53 -2.42 5.57 10.05
N PHE A 54 -3.18 5.64 11.17
CA PHE A 54 -4.32 4.75 11.42
C PHE A 54 -5.35 4.67 10.28
N PRO A 55 -5.70 5.75 9.52
CA PRO A 55 -6.69 5.63 8.46
C PRO A 55 -6.09 5.16 7.13
N VAL A 56 -4.75 5.12 7.02
CA VAL A 56 -4.04 4.78 5.77
C VAL A 56 -4.34 3.34 5.35
N GLY A 57 -4.34 2.39 6.29
CA GLY A 57 -4.65 0.99 6.00
C GLY A 57 -6.04 0.81 5.40
N ALA A 58 -7.05 1.46 5.99
CA ALA A 58 -8.43 1.44 5.47
C ALA A 58 -8.53 2.13 4.10
N SER A 59 -7.80 3.24 3.90
CA SER A 59 -7.74 3.96 2.63
C SER A 59 -7.11 3.12 1.52
N LEU A 60 -5.99 2.45 1.79
CA LEU A 60 -5.34 1.57 0.81
C LEU A 60 -6.22 0.35 0.47
N THR A 61 -6.89 -0.24 1.46
CA THR A 61 -7.84 -1.34 1.20
C THR A 61 -9.00 -0.86 0.32
N ALA A 62 -9.55 0.32 0.60
CA ALA A 62 -10.61 0.93 -0.21
C ALA A 62 -10.13 1.22 -1.64
N LEU A 63 -8.94 1.77 -1.79
CA LEU A 63 -8.29 1.99 -3.10
C LEU A 63 -8.23 0.68 -3.89
N HIS A 64 -7.65 -0.39 -3.29
CA HIS A 64 -7.52 -1.67 -3.97
C HIS A 64 -8.87 -2.31 -4.29
N THR A 65 -9.92 -2.13 -3.44
CA THR A 65 -11.28 -2.60 -3.74
C THR A 65 -11.81 -1.99 -5.04
N VAL A 66 -11.62 -0.68 -5.23
CA VAL A 66 -12.06 0.00 -6.46
C VAL A 66 -11.19 -0.40 -7.64
N LEU A 67 -9.86 -0.49 -7.47
CA LEU A 67 -8.93 -0.87 -8.53
C LEU A 67 -9.18 -2.29 -9.06
N ILE A 68 -9.51 -3.25 -8.17
CA ILE A 68 -9.90 -4.61 -8.57
C ILE A 68 -11.12 -4.56 -9.50
N LYS A 69 -12.14 -3.78 -9.16
CA LYS A 69 -13.34 -3.59 -10.01
C LYS A 69 -12.99 -2.92 -11.32
N MET A 70 -12.12 -1.91 -11.32
CA MET A 70 -11.65 -1.23 -12.55
C MET A 70 -10.92 -2.19 -13.49
N VAL A 71 -10.06 -3.07 -12.97
CA VAL A 71 -9.37 -4.09 -13.78
C VAL A 71 -10.36 -5.11 -14.36
N LYS A 72 -11.41 -5.45 -13.61
CA LYS A 72 -12.49 -6.36 -14.06
C LYS A 72 -13.51 -5.69 -14.98
N ASN A 73 -13.45 -4.38 -15.22
CA ASN A 73 -14.47 -3.56 -15.89
C ASN A 73 -15.87 -3.65 -15.22
N GLU A 74 -15.88 -3.78 -13.89
CA GLU A 74 -17.07 -3.84 -13.02
C GLU A 74 -17.19 -2.56 -12.17
N GLU A 75 -16.51 -1.48 -12.56
CA GLU A 75 -16.52 -0.23 -11.84
C GLU A 75 -17.89 0.46 -11.89
N GLY A 76 -18.34 0.92 -10.71
CA GLY A 76 -19.48 1.79 -10.54
C GLY A 76 -19.06 3.21 -10.20
N TYR A 77 -19.81 3.88 -9.33
CA TYR A 77 -19.44 5.20 -8.80
C TYR A 77 -18.20 5.13 -7.91
N ILE A 78 -17.07 5.63 -8.41
CA ILE A 78 -15.74 5.52 -7.79
C ILE A 78 -15.73 6.02 -6.34
N VAL A 79 -16.18 7.26 -6.11
CA VAL A 79 -16.20 7.89 -4.78
C VAL A 79 -17.09 7.10 -3.80
N LYS A 80 -18.30 6.73 -4.23
CA LYS A 80 -19.22 5.94 -3.39
C LYS A 80 -18.63 4.55 -3.09
N GLY A 81 -18.01 3.92 -4.08
CA GLY A 81 -17.34 2.63 -3.94
C GLY A 81 -16.19 2.69 -2.94
N PHE A 82 -15.35 3.74 -3.03
CA PHE A 82 -14.24 3.96 -2.12
C PHE A 82 -14.73 4.13 -0.66
N PHE A 83 -15.65 5.06 -0.40
CA PHE A 83 -16.15 5.29 0.96
C PHE A 83 -16.90 4.10 1.55
N LYS A 84 -17.63 3.35 0.71
CA LYS A 84 -18.25 2.10 1.15
C LYS A 84 -17.18 1.11 1.59
N ALA A 85 -16.19 0.82 0.75
CA ALA A 85 -15.12 -0.12 1.06
C ALA A 85 -14.26 0.34 2.26
N PHE A 86 -14.01 1.66 2.39
CA PHE A 86 -13.33 2.25 3.53
C PHE A 86 -14.06 1.92 4.84
N ARG A 87 -15.37 2.16 4.89
CA ARG A 87 -16.18 1.92 6.09
C ARG A 87 -16.28 0.42 6.40
N ASP A 88 -16.55 -0.40 5.39
CA ASP A 88 -16.81 -1.83 5.57
C ASP A 88 -15.55 -2.58 6.07
N ASN A 89 -14.34 -2.12 5.71
CA ASN A 89 -13.07 -2.70 6.12
C ASN A 89 -12.34 -1.94 7.24
N PHE A 90 -12.91 -0.86 7.77
CA PHE A 90 -12.21 0.13 8.60
C PHE A 90 -11.41 -0.50 9.73
N PHE A 91 -12.03 -1.29 10.60
CA PHE A 91 -11.37 -1.83 11.79
C PHE A 91 -10.24 -2.81 11.45
N GLN A 92 -10.50 -3.75 10.54
CA GLN A 92 -9.50 -4.76 10.18
C GLN A 92 -8.34 -4.14 9.40
N ALA A 93 -8.64 -3.31 8.41
CA ALA A 93 -7.63 -2.63 7.61
C ALA A 93 -6.81 -1.62 8.42
N THR A 94 -7.42 -0.94 9.40
CA THR A 94 -6.72 -0.06 10.34
C THR A 94 -5.77 -0.87 11.24
N ALA A 95 -6.20 -2.02 11.76
CA ALA A 95 -5.33 -2.88 12.57
C ALA A 95 -4.12 -3.38 11.76
N ILE A 96 -4.34 -3.81 10.51
CA ILE A 96 -3.26 -4.18 9.57
C ILE A 96 -2.34 -2.97 9.32
N GLY A 97 -2.92 -1.80 9.04
CA GLY A 97 -2.17 -0.58 8.75
C GLY A 97 -1.29 -0.13 9.91
N LEU A 98 -1.80 -0.15 11.14
CA LEU A 98 -1.03 0.20 12.34
C LEU A 98 0.11 -0.79 12.61
N LEU A 99 -0.15 -2.10 12.43
CA LEU A 99 0.90 -3.11 12.54
C LEU A 99 1.98 -2.91 11.48
N ALA A 100 1.59 -2.68 10.24
CA ALA A 100 2.50 -2.40 9.13
C ALA A 100 3.33 -1.12 9.39
N ALA A 101 2.70 -0.05 9.88
CA ALA A 101 3.38 1.19 10.23
C ALA A 101 4.38 0.98 11.37
N ALA A 102 4.00 0.26 12.44
CA ALA A 102 4.89 -0.05 13.54
C ALA A 102 6.13 -0.84 13.09
N LEU A 103 5.93 -1.90 12.29
CA LEU A 103 7.03 -2.68 11.73
C LEU A 103 7.92 -1.84 10.80
N THR A 104 7.32 -0.99 9.97
CA THR A 104 8.07 -0.09 9.07
C THR A 104 8.93 0.90 9.88
N VAL A 105 8.36 1.50 10.94
CA VAL A 105 9.09 2.43 11.82
C VAL A 105 10.27 1.72 12.51
N LEU A 106 10.05 0.51 13.04
CA LEU A 106 11.11 -0.29 13.65
C LEU A 106 12.23 -0.58 12.65
N LEU A 107 11.91 -1.06 11.46
CA LEU A 107 12.91 -1.37 10.43
C LEU A 107 13.66 -0.13 9.94
N ILE A 108 12.98 1.02 9.81
CA ILE A 108 13.66 2.30 9.48
C ILE A 108 14.64 2.67 10.58
N ALA A 109 14.22 2.59 11.86
CA ALA A 109 15.09 2.88 12.99
C ALA A 109 16.32 1.97 13.01
N ASP A 110 16.13 0.65 12.81
CA ASP A 110 17.21 -0.32 12.77
C ASP A 110 18.19 -0.03 11.59
N LEU A 111 17.67 0.27 10.41
CA LEU A 111 18.49 0.60 9.24
C LEU A 111 19.32 1.89 9.43
N LEU A 112 18.86 2.83 10.25
CA LEU A 112 19.57 4.07 10.55
C LEU A 112 20.59 3.89 11.67
N ILE A 113 20.30 3.08 12.68
CA ILE A 113 21.12 2.90 13.88
C ILE A 113 22.19 1.81 13.66
N VAL A 114 21.82 0.69 13.05
CA VAL A 114 22.69 -0.48 12.90
C VAL A 114 23.71 -0.27 11.78
N LYS A 115 24.96 -0.57 12.07
CA LYS A 115 26.09 -0.47 11.13
C LYS A 115 26.68 -1.86 10.83
N GLY A 116 27.47 -1.93 9.76
CA GLY A 116 28.12 -3.17 9.36
C GLY A 116 27.21 -4.18 8.68
N TRP A 117 27.60 -5.45 8.73
CA TRP A 117 26.91 -6.53 8.00
C TRP A 117 25.48 -6.81 8.51
N PHE A 118 25.19 -6.54 9.79
CA PHE A 118 23.84 -6.66 10.34
C PHE A 118 22.81 -5.78 9.64
N ARG A 119 23.24 -4.66 9.04
CA ARG A 119 22.36 -3.80 8.25
C ARG A 119 21.74 -4.55 7.05
N ALA A 120 22.45 -5.51 6.47
CA ALA A 120 21.94 -6.33 5.38
C ALA A 120 20.75 -7.20 5.84
N PHE A 121 20.75 -7.69 7.09
CA PHE A 121 19.64 -8.43 7.67
C PHE A 121 18.36 -7.58 7.75
N PHE A 122 18.48 -6.35 8.27
CA PHE A 122 17.33 -5.44 8.34
C PHE A 122 16.86 -4.97 6.96
N ALA A 123 17.77 -4.81 6.00
CA ALA A 123 17.42 -4.52 4.62
C ALA A 123 16.63 -5.68 3.98
N ALA A 124 17.03 -6.92 4.21
CA ALA A 124 16.27 -8.10 3.77
C ALA A 124 14.89 -8.18 4.44
N ALA A 125 14.80 -7.91 5.75
CA ALA A 125 13.53 -7.86 6.46
C ALA A 125 12.60 -6.75 5.92
N ALA A 126 13.15 -5.58 5.59
CA ALA A 126 12.40 -4.48 4.98
C ALA A 126 11.92 -4.85 3.56
N PHE A 127 12.72 -5.57 2.79
CA PHE A 127 12.34 -6.07 1.48
C PHE A 127 11.17 -7.05 1.58
N LEU A 128 11.21 -8.01 2.52
CA LEU A 128 10.12 -8.95 2.77
C LEU A 128 8.87 -8.24 3.28
N LEU A 129 9.00 -7.31 4.23
CA LEU A 129 7.85 -6.52 4.69
C LEU A 129 7.21 -5.76 3.54
N TYR A 130 8.00 -5.15 2.66
CA TYR A 130 7.49 -4.43 1.51
C TYR A 130 6.75 -5.36 0.53
N GLY A 131 7.31 -6.54 0.23
CA GLY A 131 6.64 -7.55 -0.60
C GLY A 131 5.30 -8.00 -0.02
N MET A 132 5.26 -8.26 1.30
CA MET A 132 4.03 -8.57 2.02
C MET A 132 2.98 -7.45 1.87
N LEU A 133 3.39 -6.18 2.00
CA LEU A 133 2.49 -5.03 1.90
C LEU A 133 1.85 -4.88 0.52
N LEU A 134 2.51 -5.35 -0.55
CA LEU A 134 1.94 -5.36 -1.90
C LEU A 134 0.75 -6.30 -2.04
N TYR A 135 0.60 -7.29 -1.15
CA TYR A 135 -0.51 -8.24 -1.16
C TYR A 135 -1.53 -8.03 -0.04
N VAL A 136 -1.12 -7.52 1.13
CA VAL A 136 -1.98 -7.48 2.31
C VAL A 136 -3.24 -6.64 2.10
N TYR A 137 -3.12 -5.46 1.49
CA TYR A 137 -4.27 -4.60 1.21
C TYR A 137 -5.15 -5.13 0.06
N PRO A 138 -4.60 -5.61 -1.07
CA PRO A 138 -5.38 -6.33 -2.08
C PRO A 138 -6.13 -7.55 -1.57
N LEU A 139 -5.50 -8.37 -0.72
CA LEU A 139 -6.15 -9.53 -0.10
C LEU A 139 -7.29 -9.12 0.83
N GLN A 140 -7.06 -8.11 1.68
CA GLN A 140 -8.11 -7.54 2.54
C GLN A 140 -9.26 -6.92 1.73
N ALA A 141 -8.96 -6.35 0.56
CA ALA A 141 -9.94 -5.76 -0.34
C ALA A 141 -10.82 -6.81 -1.06
N ARG A 142 -10.27 -8.00 -1.29
CA ARG A 142 -10.93 -9.05 -2.09
C ARG A 142 -11.59 -10.11 -1.22
N PHE A 143 -10.94 -10.52 -0.12
CA PHE A 143 -11.36 -11.64 0.71
C PHE A 143 -11.71 -11.15 2.12
N TYR A 144 -12.82 -11.64 2.66
CA TYR A 144 -13.22 -11.34 4.04
C TYR A 144 -12.53 -12.30 5.00
N ASN A 145 -11.26 -11.99 5.32
CA ASN A 145 -10.44 -12.82 6.21
C ASN A 145 -10.11 -12.07 7.52
N PRO A 146 -9.96 -12.78 8.66
CA PRO A 146 -9.41 -12.18 9.86
C PRO A 146 -7.98 -11.70 9.63
N VAL A 147 -7.57 -10.64 10.36
CA VAL A 147 -6.27 -9.96 10.21
C VAL A 147 -5.09 -10.95 10.13
N GLY A 148 -5.01 -11.90 11.06
CA GLY A 148 -3.91 -12.89 11.08
C GLY A 148 -3.86 -13.77 9.83
N ARG A 149 -5.03 -14.15 9.29
CA ARG A 149 -5.11 -14.95 8.05
C ARG A 149 -4.70 -14.11 6.84
N THR A 150 -5.11 -12.84 6.77
CA THR A 150 -4.70 -11.91 5.70
C THR A 150 -3.19 -11.73 5.68
N ILE A 151 -2.56 -11.51 6.84
CA ILE A 151 -1.10 -11.36 6.96
C ILE A 151 -0.39 -12.65 6.54
N ARG A 152 -0.83 -13.80 7.05
CA ARG A 152 -0.24 -15.11 6.67
C ARG A 152 -0.35 -15.35 5.17
N ASN A 153 -1.52 -15.11 4.59
CA ASN A 153 -1.75 -15.32 3.16
C ASN A 153 -0.92 -14.35 2.31
N SER A 154 -0.71 -13.10 2.74
CA SER A 154 0.15 -12.15 2.02
C SER A 154 1.60 -12.59 1.96
N LEU A 155 2.15 -13.12 3.07
CA LEU A 155 3.50 -13.71 3.10
C LEU A 155 3.61 -14.95 2.19
N LEU A 156 2.62 -15.84 2.25
CA LEU A 156 2.60 -17.02 1.37
C LEU A 156 2.53 -16.62 -0.10
N MET A 157 1.73 -15.60 -0.46
CA MET A 157 1.63 -15.13 -1.83
C MET A 157 2.90 -14.44 -2.31
N GLU A 158 3.57 -13.68 -1.44
CA GLU A 158 4.87 -13.07 -1.76
C GLU A 158 5.87 -14.12 -2.22
N ILE A 159 5.96 -15.24 -1.50
CA ILE A 159 6.88 -16.33 -1.80
C ILE A 159 6.39 -17.15 -3.01
N ALA A 160 5.12 -17.55 -3.02
CA ALA A 160 4.54 -18.39 -4.07
C ALA A 160 4.49 -17.71 -5.45
N ALA A 161 4.33 -16.39 -5.45
CA ALA A 161 4.29 -15.58 -6.66
C ALA A 161 5.50 -14.64 -6.79
N PHE A 162 6.68 -15.04 -6.29
CA PHE A 162 7.87 -14.21 -6.19
C PHE A 162 8.22 -13.41 -7.45
N PRO A 163 8.19 -13.98 -8.68
CA PRO A 163 8.43 -13.19 -9.90
C PRO A 163 7.42 -12.04 -10.09
N ARG A 164 6.15 -12.22 -9.70
CA ARG A 164 5.13 -11.16 -9.74
C ARG A 164 5.37 -10.12 -8.66
N THR A 165 5.80 -10.55 -7.47
CA THR A 165 6.21 -9.65 -6.39
C THR A 165 7.32 -8.71 -6.87
N LEU A 166 8.37 -9.25 -7.49
CA LEU A 166 9.46 -8.46 -8.07
C LEU A 166 8.95 -7.48 -9.14
N LEU A 167 8.02 -7.92 -10.00
CA LEU A 167 7.44 -7.04 -11.01
C LEU A 167 6.63 -5.89 -10.37
N MET A 168 5.84 -6.16 -9.32
CA MET A 168 5.11 -5.13 -8.59
C MET A 168 6.05 -4.17 -7.86
N MET A 169 7.15 -4.67 -7.27
CA MET A 169 8.22 -3.83 -6.70
C MET A 169 8.86 -2.95 -7.76
N ALA A 170 9.16 -3.50 -8.93
CA ALA A 170 9.72 -2.74 -10.05
C ALA A 170 8.78 -1.63 -10.53
N VAL A 171 7.46 -1.87 -10.57
CA VAL A 171 6.46 -0.84 -10.87
C VAL A 171 6.52 0.31 -9.86
N SER A 172 6.63 0.01 -8.55
CA SER A 172 6.77 1.05 -7.52
C SER A 172 8.09 1.81 -7.66
N ALA A 173 9.20 1.09 -7.88
CA ALA A 173 10.51 1.71 -8.06
C ALA A 173 10.53 2.62 -9.29
N LEU A 174 9.94 2.19 -10.41
CA LEU A 174 9.82 3.00 -11.62
C LEU A 174 9.00 4.27 -11.36
N ALA A 175 7.89 4.18 -10.63
CA ALA A 175 7.08 5.35 -10.27
C ALA A 175 7.90 6.38 -9.45
N LEU A 176 8.67 5.91 -8.46
CA LEU A 176 9.55 6.78 -7.66
C LEU A 176 10.65 7.43 -8.52
N VAL A 177 11.26 6.67 -9.43
CA VAL A 177 12.26 7.17 -10.37
C VAL A 177 11.68 8.24 -11.28
N LEU A 178 10.48 8.02 -11.85
CA LEU A 178 9.80 8.99 -12.69
C LEU A 178 9.46 10.28 -11.93
N ILE A 179 8.99 10.16 -10.69
CA ILE A 179 8.73 11.33 -9.82
C ILE A 179 10.03 12.08 -9.53
N TYR A 180 11.13 11.37 -9.24
CA TYR A 180 12.44 11.99 -8.98
C TYR A 180 12.94 12.81 -10.19
N PHE A 181 12.85 12.25 -11.41
CA PHE A 181 13.26 12.93 -12.64
C PHE A 181 12.29 14.02 -13.10
N ALA A 182 11.08 14.07 -12.56
CA ALA A 182 10.11 15.11 -12.87
C ALA A 182 10.51 16.52 -12.35
N GLY A 183 11.52 16.60 -11.46
CA GLY A 183 12.05 17.87 -10.96
C GLY A 183 10.95 18.73 -10.32
N ASN A 184 10.75 19.94 -10.82
CA ASN A 184 9.72 20.87 -10.27
C ASN A 184 8.27 20.36 -10.41
N TYR A 185 8.01 19.37 -11.28
CA TYR A 185 6.70 18.75 -11.45
C TYR A 185 6.49 17.52 -10.55
N ALA A 186 7.49 17.12 -9.75
CA ALA A 186 7.44 15.94 -8.88
C ALA A 186 6.25 15.97 -7.94
N VAL A 187 6.04 17.10 -7.23
CA VAL A 187 4.95 17.24 -6.26
C VAL A 187 3.58 17.22 -6.94
N PRO A 188 3.29 18.02 -7.99
CA PRO A 188 2.02 17.90 -8.72
C PRO A 188 1.76 16.48 -9.26
N ILE A 189 2.75 15.81 -9.83
CA ILE A 189 2.59 14.44 -10.36
C ILE A 189 2.29 13.46 -9.21
N ALA A 190 3.00 13.55 -8.09
CA ALA A 190 2.75 12.70 -6.93
C ALA A 190 1.34 12.91 -6.35
N ILE A 191 0.87 14.15 -6.27
CA ILE A 191 -0.49 14.50 -5.80
C ILE A 191 -1.56 13.95 -6.74
N LEU A 192 -1.35 13.91 -8.03
CA LEU A 192 -2.34 13.46 -8.99
C LEU A 192 -2.30 11.94 -9.22
N PHE A 193 -1.13 11.31 -9.20
CA PHE A 193 -0.93 9.96 -9.70
C PHE A 193 -0.04 9.06 -8.82
N GLY A 194 0.61 9.60 -7.78
CA GLY A 194 1.72 8.95 -7.07
C GLY A 194 1.37 7.63 -6.38
N ILE A 195 0.12 7.43 -5.96
CA ILE A 195 -0.36 6.21 -5.30
C ILE A 195 -1.22 5.39 -6.27
N SER A 196 -2.20 6.02 -6.90
CA SER A 196 -3.25 5.32 -7.64
C SER A 196 -2.74 4.66 -8.92
N VAL A 197 -1.84 5.30 -9.68
CA VAL A 197 -1.33 4.75 -10.94
C VAL A 197 -0.42 3.55 -10.69
N PRO A 198 0.59 3.58 -9.82
CA PRO A 198 1.35 2.38 -9.47
C PRO A 198 0.46 1.26 -8.93
N ALA A 199 -0.50 1.57 -8.03
CA ALA A 199 -1.42 0.58 -7.50
C ALA A 199 -2.33 -0.02 -8.59
N TYR A 200 -2.77 0.75 -9.59
CA TYR A 200 -3.53 0.25 -10.72
C TYR A 200 -2.70 -0.71 -11.59
N LEU A 201 -1.45 -0.36 -11.90
CA LEU A 201 -0.55 -1.23 -12.65
C LEU A 201 -0.28 -2.54 -11.89
N GLN A 202 -0.10 -2.45 -10.56
CA GLN A 202 0.01 -3.64 -9.71
C GLN A 202 -1.28 -4.46 -9.70
N ALA A 203 -2.46 -3.82 -9.70
CA ALA A 203 -3.73 -4.51 -9.79
C ALA A 203 -3.87 -5.33 -11.09
N MET A 204 -3.35 -4.82 -12.20
CA MET A 204 -3.29 -5.58 -13.46
C MET A 204 -2.43 -6.84 -13.36
N ILE A 205 -1.47 -6.89 -12.43
CA ILE A 205 -0.58 -8.05 -12.20
C ILE A 205 -1.24 -9.07 -11.26
N TYR A 206 -1.81 -8.62 -10.11
CA TYR A 206 -2.31 -9.55 -9.09
C TYR A 206 -3.76 -10.01 -9.34
N VAL A 207 -4.63 -9.20 -9.97
CA VAL A 207 -6.05 -9.59 -10.19
C VAL A 207 -6.19 -10.87 -11.02
N PRO A 208 -5.47 -11.05 -12.15
CA PRO A 208 -5.52 -12.32 -12.88
C PRO A 208 -4.99 -13.51 -12.08
N TYR A 209 -4.07 -13.27 -11.14
CA TYR A 209 -3.55 -14.32 -10.27
C TYR A 209 -4.57 -14.73 -9.20
N PHE A 210 -5.24 -13.78 -8.58
CA PHE A 210 -6.33 -14.06 -7.63
C PHE A 210 -7.44 -14.88 -8.30
N LYS A 211 -7.85 -14.50 -9.51
CA LYS A 211 -8.84 -15.26 -10.26
C LYS A 211 -8.45 -16.73 -10.46
N ARG A 212 -7.18 -17.00 -10.79
CA ARG A 212 -6.67 -18.37 -10.95
C ARG A 212 -6.66 -19.16 -9.64
N LEU A 213 -6.47 -18.51 -8.50
CA LEU A 213 -6.51 -19.17 -7.20
C LEU A 213 -7.96 -19.51 -6.83
N GLU A 214 -8.90 -18.60 -7.06
CA GLU A 214 -10.33 -18.83 -6.85
C GLU A 214 -10.86 -20.00 -7.70
N GLU A 215 -10.40 -20.11 -8.97
CA GLU A 215 -10.78 -21.22 -9.87
C GLU A 215 -10.21 -22.59 -9.45
N LYS A 216 -9.12 -22.61 -8.69
CA LYS A 216 -8.47 -23.86 -8.23
C LYS A 216 -9.04 -24.41 -6.93
N ASP A 217 -9.73 -23.59 -6.14
CA ASP A 217 -10.34 -23.96 -4.86
C ASP A 217 -11.85 -23.71 -4.86
N PRO A 218 -12.65 -24.56 -5.58
CA PRO A 218 -14.10 -24.40 -5.65
C PRO A 218 -14.83 -24.67 -4.35
N GLN A 219 -14.18 -25.29 -3.37
CA GLN A 219 -14.82 -25.80 -2.14
C GLN A 219 -15.11 -24.72 -1.10
N GLU A 220 -14.45 -23.56 -1.15
CA GLU A 220 -14.75 -22.44 -0.23
C GLU A 220 -15.98 -21.59 -0.65
N GLN A 221 -16.54 -21.81 -1.84
CA GLN A 221 -17.69 -21.05 -2.36
C GLN A 221 -19.06 -21.67 -2.04
N GLU A 222 -19.11 -22.92 -1.59
CA GLU A 222 -20.38 -23.62 -1.27
C GLU A 222 -20.77 -23.51 0.21
N GLU A 223 -19.94 -22.89 1.07
CA GLU A 223 -20.22 -22.74 2.51
C GLU A 223 -20.65 -21.31 2.92
N GLU A 224 -20.85 -20.35 1.98
CA GLU A 224 -21.44 -19.03 2.21
C GLU A 224 -22.87 -18.96 1.67
#